data_7c9a8ca6c80c602ee9ed11a2061b7a4c
#
_entry.id   7c9a8ca6c80c602ee9ed11a2061b7a4c
#
_cell.length_a   1.000
_cell.length_b   1.000
_cell.length_c   1.000
_cell.angle_alpha   90.00
_cell.angle_beta   90.00
_cell.angle_gamma   90.00
#
_symmetry.space_group_name_H-M   'P 1'
#
loop_
_entity.id
_entity.type
_entity.pdbx_description
1 polymer ?
#
loop_
_entity_poly.entity_id
_entity_poly.type
_entity_poly.pdbx_seq_one_letter_code
_entity_poly.pdbx_strand_id
1 'polypeptide(L)'
;MVMIYSTNLLPKSSYIPIAKNYYAVRDEWTKMSKKERHLDMCACIAMRRKHLIFTGQSACSIYDIPRLDAFELRPNCTSKKIKGSDIIRWHHETHEPNTRKVKDFFVTSPLQAIFDLAKYDSPESLMVSINHCLFNKLFDLDEFASELTNRPGMIKIRLLRRLLRFANEKCESPLETTAWLALYKAGFVLPQQQVDIFANHKFVGCVDMYWELCGRKVVLELDGNIKYKMGDDLLAEKRRENNIRRAGCEVFRSEWNEVKSGEFAHMLEEIGIPKRRHFVGTFPK
;
A
#
# COMPACT_ATOMS: atom_id res chain seq x y z
N MET A 1 1.91 16.83 -16.37
CA MET A 1 0.81 17.70 -15.89
C MET A 1 -0.07 18.03 -17.08
N VAL A 2 -1.27 17.57 -17.06
CA VAL A 2 -2.24 17.56 -18.18
C VAL A 2 -3.31 18.63 -17.98
N MET A 3 -3.26 19.35 -16.87
CA MET A 3 -4.31 20.29 -16.49
C MET A 3 -4.05 21.70 -17.03
N ILE A 4 -5.10 22.33 -17.52
CA ILE A 4 -5.11 23.69 -18.08
C ILE A 4 -6.03 24.61 -17.27
N TYR A 5 -5.63 25.87 -17.13
CA TYR A 5 -6.35 26.89 -16.35
C TYR A 5 -7.21 27.82 -17.18
N SER A 6 -6.96 27.85 -18.49
CA SER A 6 -7.67 28.71 -19.41
C SER A 6 -8.08 27.93 -20.64
N THR A 7 -9.33 27.99 -20.97
CA THR A 7 -9.92 27.30 -22.12
C THR A 7 -9.95 28.13 -23.39
N ASN A 8 -9.47 29.40 -23.34
CA ASN A 8 -9.62 30.35 -24.46
C ASN A 8 -8.81 29.95 -25.71
N LEU A 9 -7.93 28.97 -25.62
CA LEU A 9 -7.03 28.59 -26.71
C LEU A 9 -7.33 27.18 -27.29
N LEU A 10 -8.30 26.45 -26.73
CA LEU A 10 -8.58 25.07 -27.17
C LEU A 10 -10.06 24.86 -27.51
N PRO A 11 -10.39 24.02 -28.51
CA PRO A 11 -11.76 23.63 -28.78
C PRO A 11 -12.40 22.95 -27.57
N LYS A 12 -13.68 23.19 -27.29
CA LYS A 12 -14.41 22.59 -26.14
C LYS A 12 -14.38 21.07 -26.12
N SER A 13 -14.23 20.43 -27.28
CA SER A 13 -14.09 18.98 -27.41
C SER A 13 -12.78 18.42 -26.86
N SER A 14 -11.73 19.23 -26.79
CA SER A 14 -10.36 18.81 -26.41
C SER A 14 -10.13 18.72 -24.92
N TYR A 15 -11.02 19.25 -24.09
CA TYR A 15 -10.86 19.22 -22.64
C TYR A 15 -12.13 18.82 -21.91
N ILE A 16 -11.96 18.41 -20.64
CA ILE A 16 -13.05 18.09 -19.71
C ILE A 16 -12.92 18.95 -18.46
N PRO A 17 -14.04 19.47 -17.91
CA PRO A 17 -14.02 20.15 -16.62
C PRO A 17 -13.81 19.11 -15.51
N ILE A 18 -12.84 19.33 -14.63
CA ILE A 18 -12.53 18.46 -13.50
C ILE A 18 -13.08 19.07 -12.20
N ALA A 19 -12.94 20.37 -12.05
CA ALA A 19 -13.48 21.16 -10.95
C ALA A 19 -13.63 22.62 -11.40
N LYS A 20 -14.19 23.46 -10.53
CA LYS A 20 -14.37 24.91 -10.84
C LYS A 20 -13.03 25.53 -11.24
N ASN A 21 -12.93 26.00 -12.48
CA ASN A 21 -11.74 26.60 -13.10
C ASN A 21 -10.54 25.63 -13.25
N TYR A 22 -10.79 24.32 -13.29
CA TYR A 22 -9.78 23.30 -13.55
C TYR A 22 -10.26 22.40 -14.69
N TYR A 23 -9.43 22.26 -15.70
CA TYR A 23 -9.71 21.49 -16.89
C TYR A 23 -8.55 20.56 -17.18
N ALA A 24 -8.82 19.44 -17.82
CA ALA A 24 -7.78 18.53 -18.28
C ALA A 24 -7.94 18.25 -19.78
N VAL A 25 -6.84 17.99 -20.47
CA VAL A 25 -6.85 17.50 -21.84
C VAL A 25 -7.50 16.11 -21.86
N ARG A 26 -8.61 15.97 -22.60
CA ARG A 26 -9.48 14.77 -22.57
C ARG A 26 -8.72 13.49 -22.81
N ASP A 27 -7.95 13.43 -23.91
CA ASP A 27 -7.30 12.21 -24.36
C ASP A 27 -6.18 11.74 -23.42
N GLU A 28 -5.51 12.66 -22.78
CA GLU A 28 -4.48 12.35 -21.80
C GLU A 28 -5.11 11.94 -20.47
N TRP A 29 -6.09 12.72 -19.98
CA TRP A 29 -6.77 12.46 -18.73
C TRP A 29 -7.47 11.11 -18.69
N THR A 30 -8.11 10.70 -19.79
CA THR A 30 -8.82 9.43 -19.86
C THR A 30 -7.88 8.23 -19.78
N LYS A 31 -6.64 8.36 -20.23
CA LYS A 31 -5.60 7.32 -20.16
C LYS A 31 -4.94 7.19 -18.80
N MET A 32 -5.01 8.24 -17.97
CA MET A 32 -4.40 8.25 -16.63
C MET A 32 -5.14 7.35 -15.65
N SER A 33 -4.38 6.68 -14.79
CA SER A 33 -4.91 6.00 -13.62
C SER A 33 -5.53 6.98 -12.62
N LYS A 34 -6.36 6.50 -11.71
CA LYS A 34 -6.94 7.34 -10.64
C LYS A 34 -5.87 8.01 -9.77
N LYS A 35 -4.76 7.32 -9.50
CA LYS A 35 -3.62 7.86 -8.74
C LYS A 35 -2.95 9.02 -9.48
N GLU A 36 -2.68 8.85 -10.77
CA GLU A 36 -2.07 9.90 -11.60
C GLU A 36 -2.96 11.14 -11.68
N ARG A 37 -4.27 10.95 -11.90
CA ARG A 37 -5.25 12.04 -11.88
C ARG A 37 -5.27 12.78 -10.54
N HIS A 38 -5.19 12.05 -9.43
CA HIS A 38 -5.13 12.63 -8.10
C HIS A 38 -3.86 13.46 -7.89
N LEU A 39 -2.69 12.95 -8.32
CA LEU A 39 -1.42 13.67 -8.24
C LEU A 39 -1.42 14.94 -9.10
N ASP A 40 -2.00 14.87 -10.30
CA ASP A 40 -2.17 16.07 -11.15
C ASP A 40 -3.05 17.12 -10.48
N MET A 41 -4.12 16.69 -9.79
CA MET A 41 -4.94 17.62 -8.98
C MET A 41 -4.13 18.25 -7.84
N CYS A 42 -3.29 17.47 -7.14
CA CYS A 42 -2.42 18.00 -6.09
C CYS A 42 -1.47 19.07 -6.67
N ALA A 43 -0.81 18.78 -7.79
CA ALA A 43 0.11 19.70 -8.47
C ALA A 43 -0.60 20.99 -8.87
N CYS A 44 -1.75 20.87 -9.50
CA CYS A 44 -2.58 22.00 -9.93
C CYS A 44 -2.97 22.93 -8.80
N ILE A 45 -3.39 22.38 -7.67
CA ILE A 45 -3.82 23.17 -6.52
C ILE A 45 -2.62 23.81 -5.83
N ALA A 46 -1.48 23.09 -5.74
CA ALA A 46 -0.24 23.61 -5.17
C ALA A 46 0.29 24.83 -5.93
N MET A 47 0.20 24.84 -7.25
CA MET A 47 0.60 26.00 -8.09
C MET A 47 -0.23 27.24 -7.80
N ARG A 48 -1.51 27.09 -7.48
CA ARG A 48 -2.43 28.22 -7.24
C ARG A 48 -2.49 28.67 -5.78
N ARG A 49 -2.17 27.78 -4.84
CA ARG A 49 -2.23 28.02 -3.40
C ARG A 49 -0.91 27.63 -2.77
N LYS A 50 -0.05 28.63 -2.56
CA LYS A 50 1.21 28.45 -1.83
C LYS A 50 0.94 27.98 -0.39
N HIS A 51 1.86 27.21 0.15
CA HIS A 51 1.85 26.73 1.54
C HIS A 51 0.71 25.77 1.91
N LEU A 52 0.13 25.05 0.94
CA LEU A 52 -0.73 23.92 1.26
C LEU A 52 0.10 22.75 1.80
N ILE A 53 -0.39 22.15 2.89
CA ILE A 53 0.22 20.94 3.44
C ILE A 53 -0.70 19.77 3.09
N PHE A 54 -0.21 18.87 2.24
CA PHE A 54 -0.93 17.67 1.85
C PHE A 54 -0.84 16.61 2.94
N THR A 55 -1.94 15.85 3.13
CA THR A 55 -2.03 14.77 4.12
C THR A 55 -2.86 13.60 3.60
N GLY A 56 -3.04 12.54 4.40
CA GLY A 56 -3.87 11.38 4.05
C GLY A 56 -3.50 10.80 2.69
N GLN A 57 -4.50 10.53 1.83
CA GLN A 57 -4.24 9.92 0.52
C GLN A 57 -3.33 10.76 -0.39
N SER A 58 -3.35 12.10 -0.26
CA SER A 58 -2.48 12.95 -1.07
C SER A 58 -1.02 12.83 -0.66
N ALA A 59 -0.74 12.84 0.65
CA ALA A 59 0.60 12.60 1.15
C ALA A 59 1.09 11.19 0.78
N CYS A 60 0.25 10.15 0.96
CA CYS A 60 0.58 8.80 0.55
C CYS A 60 0.91 8.70 -0.94
N SER A 61 0.14 9.40 -1.79
CA SER A 61 0.44 9.44 -3.24
C SER A 61 1.76 10.12 -3.56
N ILE A 62 2.09 11.21 -2.85
CA ILE A 62 3.33 11.97 -3.05
C ILE A 62 4.55 11.18 -2.57
N TYR A 63 4.43 10.43 -1.47
CA TYR A 63 5.45 9.51 -0.95
C TYR A 63 5.54 8.18 -1.71
N ASP A 64 4.62 7.93 -2.64
CA ASP A 64 4.45 6.64 -3.33
C ASP A 64 4.04 5.48 -2.42
N ILE A 65 3.44 5.76 -1.28
CA ILE A 65 2.88 4.76 -0.37
C ILE A 65 1.66 4.10 -1.01
N PRO A 66 1.64 2.76 -1.17
CA PRO A 66 0.54 2.04 -1.82
C PRO A 66 -0.71 2.01 -0.94
N ARG A 67 -1.88 1.89 -1.61
CA ARG A 67 -3.20 1.74 -1.02
C ARG A 67 -4.04 0.76 -1.85
N LEU A 68 -4.98 0.05 -1.23
CA LEU A 68 -5.92 -0.81 -1.93
C LEU A 68 -7.21 -0.07 -2.30
N ASP A 69 -7.63 0.88 -1.48
CA ASP A 69 -8.87 1.62 -1.71
C ASP A 69 -8.74 2.61 -2.87
N ALA A 70 -9.87 2.89 -3.49
CA ALA A 70 -9.92 3.77 -4.64
C ALA A 70 -9.48 5.20 -4.28
N PHE A 71 -8.75 5.83 -5.19
CA PHE A 71 -8.38 7.23 -5.06
C PHE A 71 -9.58 8.14 -5.30
N GLU A 72 -9.79 9.09 -4.40
CA GLU A 72 -10.66 10.23 -4.64
C GLU A 72 -9.89 11.31 -5.38
N LEU A 73 -10.60 12.04 -6.25
CA LEU A 73 -9.96 13.09 -7.04
C LEU A 73 -9.57 14.30 -6.19
N ARG A 74 -10.34 14.60 -5.13
CA ARG A 74 -10.08 15.76 -4.26
C ARG A 74 -8.81 15.60 -3.44
N PRO A 75 -7.80 16.48 -3.58
CA PRO A 75 -6.64 16.51 -2.71
C PRO A 75 -7.01 16.68 -1.24
N ASN A 76 -6.27 15.98 -0.39
CA ASN A 76 -6.40 16.05 1.06
C ASN A 76 -5.33 17.00 1.60
N CYS A 77 -5.76 18.03 2.31
CA CYS A 77 -4.86 19.00 2.92
C CYS A 77 -5.20 19.20 4.40
N THR A 78 -4.20 19.51 5.21
CA THR A 78 -4.42 19.83 6.63
C THR A 78 -4.51 21.33 6.87
N SER A 79 -5.32 21.73 7.87
CA SER A 79 -5.45 23.11 8.32
C SER A 79 -5.92 23.18 9.78
N LYS A 80 -5.45 24.17 10.53
CA LYS A 80 -5.99 24.51 11.86
C LYS A 80 -7.44 25.00 11.82
N LYS A 81 -7.89 25.53 10.66
CA LYS A 81 -9.26 26.01 10.46
C LYS A 81 -9.92 25.18 9.35
N ILE A 82 -11.07 24.58 9.65
CA ILE A 82 -11.88 23.90 8.63
C ILE A 82 -12.39 24.97 7.65
N LYS A 83 -12.10 24.77 6.37
CA LYS A 83 -12.58 25.61 5.27
C LYS A 83 -13.49 24.77 4.38
N GLY A 84 -14.71 25.26 4.12
CA GLY A 84 -15.55 24.65 3.08
C GLY A 84 -14.85 24.73 1.73
N SER A 85 -14.78 23.60 1.02
CA SER A 85 -14.24 23.54 -0.34
C SER A 85 -14.74 22.29 -1.05
N ASP A 86 -15.23 22.46 -2.28
CA ASP A 86 -15.61 21.35 -3.15
C ASP A 86 -14.40 20.69 -3.81
N ILE A 87 -13.24 21.36 -3.81
CA ILE A 87 -12.04 20.97 -4.53
C ILE A 87 -11.04 20.30 -3.60
N ILE A 88 -10.99 20.67 -2.31
CA ILE A 88 -10.03 20.17 -1.33
C ILE A 88 -10.79 19.52 -0.18
N ARG A 89 -10.35 18.34 0.22
CA ARG A 89 -10.77 17.72 1.49
C ARG A 89 -9.86 18.23 2.60
N TRP A 90 -10.44 18.98 3.54
CA TRP A 90 -9.69 19.52 4.67
C TRP A 90 -9.71 18.55 5.85
N HIS A 91 -8.54 18.27 6.39
CA HIS A 91 -8.35 17.58 7.65
C HIS A 91 -8.05 18.62 8.74
N HIS A 92 -8.82 18.55 9.82
CA HIS A 92 -8.59 19.44 10.96
C HIS A 92 -7.36 18.96 11.72
N GLU A 93 -6.41 19.86 11.94
CA GLU A 93 -5.20 19.61 12.72
C GLU A 93 -5.22 20.45 13.99
N THR A 94 -5.09 19.80 15.15
CA THR A 94 -5.05 20.47 16.45
C THR A 94 -3.65 20.92 16.87
N HIS A 95 -2.62 20.29 16.28
CA HIS A 95 -1.22 20.56 16.55
C HIS A 95 -0.52 21.07 15.28
N GLU A 96 0.71 21.55 15.41
CA GLU A 96 1.51 21.84 14.23
C GLU A 96 1.95 20.51 13.57
N PRO A 97 1.57 20.27 12.31
CA PRO A 97 1.94 19.03 11.68
C PRO A 97 3.46 19.00 11.43
N ASN A 98 4.07 17.85 11.72
CA ASN A 98 5.44 17.60 11.27
C ASN A 98 5.43 17.55 9.74
N THR A 99 5.96 18.59 9.10
CA THR A 99 5.90 18.77 7.65
C THR A 99 7.26 18.55 7.02
N ARG A 100 7.24 17.93 5.83
CA ARG A 100 8.44 17.73 5.01
C ARG A 100 8.18 18.29 3.61
N LYS A 101 9.24 18.73 2.94
CA LYS A 101 9.18 19.07 1.53
C LYS A 101 9.58 17.84 0.71
N VAL A 102 8.68 17.36 -0.13
CA VAL A 102 8.92 16.24 -1.05
C VAL A 102 8.66 16.76 -2.45
N LYS A 103 9.71 16.83 -3.28
CA LYS A 103 9.67 17.53 -4.57
C LYS A 103 9.16 18.96 -4.37
N ASP A 104 8.05 19.31 -5.01
CA ASP A 104 7.45 20.65 -4.93
C ASP A 104 6.28 20.74 -3.93
N PHE A 105 6.06 19.71 -3.12
CA PHE A 105 4.94 19.63 -2.19
C PHE A 105 5.40 19.76 -0.73
N PHE A 106 4.62 20.47 0.08
CA PHE A 106 4.67 20.34 1.53
C PHE A 106 3.70 19.26 1.94
N VAL A 107 4.19 18.27 2.67
CA VAL A 107 3.43 17.10 3.09
C VAL A 107 3.60 16.84 4.58
N THR A 108 2.59 16.28 5.23
CA THR A 108 2.74 15.75 6.59
C THR A 108 3.70 14.58 6.61
N SER A 109 4.24 14.23 7.79
CA SER A 109 5.04 13.00 7.92
C SER A 109 4.25 11.77 7.44
N PRO A 110 4.93 10.70 7.00
CA PRO A 110 4.26 9.45 6.59
C PRO A 110 3.32 8.92 7.67
N LEU A 111 3.73 8.95 8.93
CA LEU A 111 2.92 8.50 10.05
C LEU A 111 1.65 9.34 10.24
N GLN A 112 1.74 10.67 10.15
CA GLN A 112 0.56 11.55 10.17
C GLN A 112 -0.36 11.27 8.98
N ALA A 113 0.20 11.02 7.80
CA ALA A 113 -0.58 10.68 6.61
C ALA A 113 -1.40 9.39 6.83
N ILE A 114 -0.83 8.36 7.47
CA ILE A 114 -1.53 7.12 7.86
C ILE A 114 -2.67 7.41 8.85
N PHE A 115 -2.45 8.26 9.85
CA PHE A 115 -3.48 8.64 10.81
C PHE A 115 -4.67 9.36 10.15
N ASP A 116 -4.40 10.24 9.21
CA ASP A 116 -5.46 10.93 8.46
C ASP A 116 -6.15 10.00 7.47
N LEU A 117 -5.42 9.05 6.89
CA LEU A 117 -5.95 8.02 6.01
C LEU A 117 -6.93 7.09 6.75
N ALA A 118 -6.65 6.77 8.01
CA ALA A 118 -7.47 5.86 8.83
C ALA A 118 -8.93 6.32 9.00
N LYS A 119 -9.22 7.58 8.73
CA LYS A 119 -10.59 8.12 8.78
C LYS A 119 -11.48 7.58 7.64
N TYR A 120 -10.88 7.13 6.55
CA TYR A 120 -11.58 6.85 5.29
C TYR A 120 -11.27 5.47 4.70
N ASP A 121 -10.05 4.99 4.87
CA ASP A 121 -9.60 3.74 4.28
C ASP A 121 -10.04 2.51 5.06
N SER A 122 -10.19 1.42 4.34
CA SER A 122 -10.42 0.09 4.91
C SER A 122 -9.23 -0.37 5.75
N PRO A 123 -9.45 -1.25 6.74
CA PRO A 123 -8.37 -1.82 7.53
C PRO A 123 -7.30 -2.53 6.70
N GLU A 124 -7.70 -3.18 5.61
CA GLU A 124 -6.80 -3.86 4.69
C GLU A 124 -5.91 -2.87 3.92
N SER A 125 -6.49 -1.79 3.41
CA SER A 125 -5.75 -0.73 2.73
C SER A 125 -4.75 -0.06 3.67
N LEU A 126 -5.18 0.24 4.91
CA LEU A 126 -4.30 0.78 5.95
C LEU A 126 -3.15 -0.17 6.27
N MET A 127 -3.41 -1.48 6.35
CA MET A 127 -2.39 -2.47 6.64
C MET A 127 -1.31 -2.51 5.57
N VAL A 128 -1.71 -2.46 4.29
CA VAL A 128 -0.78 -2.35 3.15
C VAL A 128 0.09 -1.09 3.27
N SER A 129 -0.53 0.05 3.57
CA SER A 129 0.21 1.31 3.71
C SER A 129 1.15 1.31 4.92
N ILE A 130 0.73 0.74 6.06
CA ILE A 130 1.53 0.63 7.28
C ILE A 130 2.75 -0.27 7.03
N ASN A 131 2.54 -1.50 6.51
CA ASN A 131 3.62 -2.45 6.26
C ASN A 131 4.64 -1.88 5.26
N HIS A 132 4.16 -1.22 4.19
CA HIS A 132 5.04 -0.55 3.24
C HIS A 132 5.91 0.53 3.93
N CYS A 133 5.33 1.32 4.82
CA CYS A 133 6.08 2.34 5.55
C CYS A 133 7.14 1.71 6.47
N LEU A 134 6.79 0.63 7.17
CA LEU A 134 7.70 -0.10 8.05
C LEU A 134 8.85 -0.72 7.27
N PHE A 135 8.57 -1.43 6.17
CA PHE A 135 9.58 -2.04 5.31
C PHE A 135 10.56 -0.99 4.76
N ASN A 136 10.04 0.14 4.28
CA ASN A 136 10.85 1.24 3.73
C ASN A 136 11.42 2.18 4.82
N LYS A 137 11.25 1.85 6.11
CA LYS A 137 11.77 2.62 7.25
C LYS A 137 11.36 4.10 7.24
N LEU A 138 10.13 4.37 6.79
CA LEU A 138 9.55 5.72 6.83
C LEU A 138 9.14 6.11 8.26
N PHE A 139 8.85 5.14 9.08
CA PHE A 139 8.75 5.12 10.54
C PHE A 139 8.94 3.69 11.04
N ASP A 140 9.17 3.48 12.32
CA ASP A 140 9.27 2.16 12.94
C ASP A 140 8.07 1.84 13.85
N LEU A 141 8.03 0.60 14.38
CA LEU A 141 6.94 0.14 15.25
C LEU A 141 6.88 0.92 16.56
N ASP A 142 8.01 1.31 17.12
CA ASP A 142 8.09 2.05 18.38
C ASP A 142 7.58 3.48 18.21
N GLU A 143 7.96 4.16 17.13
CA GLU A 143 7.41 5.47 16.75
C GLU A 143 5.90 5.39 16.56
N PHE A 144 5.41 4.36 15.83
CA PHE A 144 3.98 4.17 15.63
C PHE A 144 3.23 3.93 16.94
N ALA A 145 3.73 3.06 17.83
CA ALA A 145 3.14 2.77 19.13
C ALA A 145 3.15 3.99 20.06
N SER A 146 4.25 4.74 20.08
CA SER A 146 4.40 5.97 20.86
C SER A 146 3.38 7.03 20.44
N GLU A 147 3.25 7.30 19.14
CA GLU A 147 2.28 8.27 18.62
C GLU A 147 0.82 7.86 18.91
N LEU A 148 0.50 6.56 18.86
CA LEU A 148 -0.83 6.06 19.25
C LEU A 148 -1.10 6.23 20.75
N THR A 149 -0.08 6.23 21.57
CA THR A 149 -0.21 6.48 23.01
C THR A 149 -0.43 7.95 23.29
N ASN A 150 0.28 8.83 22.60
CA ASN A 150 0.24 10.28 22.77
C ASN A 150 -1.05 10.93 22.23
N ARG A 151 -1.90 10.19 21.50
CA ARG A 151 -3.12 10.72 20.85
C ARG A 151 -4.39 9.94 21.24
N PRO A 152 -4.75 9.83 22.53
CA PRO A 152 -5.83 8.93 22.99
C PRO A 152 -7.21 9.27 22.42
N GLY A 153 -7.46 10.52 22.06
CA GLY A 153 -8.74 11.00 21.51
C GLY A 153 -8.83 11.00 19.98
N MET A 154 -7.80 10.52 19.27
CA MET A 154 -7.78 10.54 17.83
C MET A 154 -8.87 9.64 17.22
N ILE A 155 -9.49 10.09 16.13
CA ILE A 155 -10.48 9.31 15.39
C ILE A 155 -9.81 8.01 14.88
N LYS A 156 -10.53 6.87 15.04
CA LYS A 156 -10.04 5.53 14.65
C LYS A 156 -8.81 5.03 15.42
N ILE A 157 -8.44 5.64 16.54
CA ILE A 157 -7.32 5.19 17.38
C ILE A 157 -7.42 3.70 17.76
N ARG A 158 -8.63 3.21 18.07
CA ARG A 158 -8.87 1.80 18.42
C ARG A 158 -8.56 0.87 17.25
N LEU A 159 -8.89 1.29 16.04
CA LEU A 159 -8.57 0.55 14.81
C LEU A 159 -7.06 0.47 14.64
N LEU A 160 -6.36 1.61 14.68
CA LEU A 160 -4.90 1.64 14.50
C LEU A 160 -4.15 0.84 15.56
N ARG A 161 -4.57 0.89 16.83
CA ARG A 161 -4.02 0.02 17.91
C ARG A 161 -4.24 -1.48 17.64
N ARG A 162 -5.35 -1.83 17.00
CA ARG A 162 -5.57 -3.24 16.58
C ARG A 162 -4.71 -3.60 15.39
N LEU A 163 -4.55 -2.71 14.40
CA LEU A 163 -3.69 -2.93 13.24
C LEU A 163 -2.21 -3.05 13.63
N LEU A 164 -1.74 -2.29 14.63
CA LEU A 164 -0.38 -2.41 15.13
C LEU A 164 0.02 -3.86 15.51
N ARG A 165 -0.95 -4.67 16.00
CA ARG A 165 -0.71 -6.08 16.36
C ARG A 165 -0.46 -6.99 15.15
N PHE A 166 -0.81 -6.53 13.97
CA PHE A 166 -0.66 -7.23 12.70
C PHE A 166 0.42 -6.62 11.81
N ALA A 167 0.97 -5.47 12.24
CA ALA A 167 1.98 -4.77 11.49
C ALA A 167 3.26 -5.61 11.37
N ASN A 168 3.83 -5.62 10.17
CA ASN A 168 4.96 -6.46 9.84
C ASN A 168 5.92 -5.73 8.90
N GLU A 169 7.14 -5.52 9.36
CA GLU A 169 8.21 -4.86 8.61
C GLU A 169 8.84 -5.73 7.52
N LYS A 170 8.48 -7.02 7.46
CA LYS A 170 9.01 -7.95 6.45
C LYS A 170 8.17 -8.00 5.18
N CYS A 171 7.00 -7.38 5.13
CA CYS A 171 6.17 -7.35 3.93
C CYS A 171 6.72 -6.32 2.93
N GLU A 172 7.36 -6.79 1.87
CA GLU A 172 7.99 -5.95 0.85
C GLU A 172 6.97 -5.33 -0.12
N SER A 173 5.85 -6.01 -0.33
CA SER A 173 4.86 -5.62 -1.33
C SER A 173 3.42 -5.57 -0.80
N PRO A 174 2.53 -4.80 -1.48
CA PRO A 174 1.10 -4.85 -1.22
C PRO A 174 0.48 -6.24 -1.38
N LEU A 175 1.00 -7.05 -2.32
CA LEU A 175 0.51 -8.40 -2.56
C LEU A 175 0.83 -9.33 -1.38
N GLU A 176 2.04 -9.27 -0.85
CA GLU A 176 2.43 -10.05 0.34
C GLU A 176 1.55 -9.71 1.54
N THR A 177 1.31 -8.42 1.81
CA THR A 177 0.40 -8.01 2.88
C THR A 177 -1.01 -8.55 2.65
N THR A 178 -1.52 -8.47 1.40
CA THR A 178 -2.87 -8.94 1.06
C THR A 178 -2.98 -10.46 1.19
N ALA A 179 -2.00 -11.21 0.71
CA ALA A 179 -1.94 -12.66 0.83
C ALA A 179 -1.86 -13.10 2.30
N TRP A 180 -1.01 -12.44 3.10
CA TRP A 180 -0.92 -12.71 4.54
C TRP A 180 -2.25 -12.47 5.26
N LEU A 181 -2.95 -11.38 4.93
CA LEU A 181 -4.29 -11.10 5.48
C LEU A 181 -5.32 -12.13 5.02
N ALA A 182 -5.26 -12.61 3.79
CA ALA A 182 -6.13 -13.67 3.28
C ALA A 182 -5.91 -14.97 4.05
N LEU A 183 -4.66 -15.39 4.26
CA LEU A 183 -4.28 -16.53 5.11
C LEU A 183 -4.82 -16.38 6.53
N TYR A 184 -4.61 -15.20 7.13
CA TYR A 184 -5.08 -14.92 8.49
C TYR A 184 -6.59 -15.06 8.60
N LYS A 185 -7.35 -14.43 7.70
CA LYS A 185 -8.83 -14.45 7.69
C LYS A 185 -9.40 -15.84 7.42
N ALA A 186 -8.77 -16.59 6.52
CA ALA A 186 -9.17 -17.96 6.21
C ALA A 186 -8.76 -18.98 7.27
N GLY A 187 -8.03 -18.56 8.31
CA GLY A 187 -7.66 -19.39 9.45
C GLY A 187 -6.50 -20.34 9.20
N PHE A 188 -5.69 -20.15 8.17
CA PHE A 188 -4.52 -20.98 7.92
C PHE A 188 -3.39 -20.73 8.93
N VAL A 189 -2.52 -21.71 9.12
CA VAL A 189 -1.24 -21.51 9.80
C VAL A 189 -0.44 -20.47 9.01
N LEU A 190 0.04 -19.45 9.71
CA LEU A 190 0.75 -18.35 9.07
C LEU A 190 2.18 -18.75 8.70
N PRO A 191 2.70 -18.27 7.56
CA PRO A 191 4.07 -18.53 7.13
C PRO A 191 5.09 -17.73 7.93
N GLN A 192 6.33 -18.17 7.90
CA GLN A 192 7.46 -17.28 8.06
C GLN A 192 7.60 -16.44 6.77
N GLN A 193 7.90 -15.15 6.90
CA GLN A 193 8.05 -14.26 5.75
C GLN A 193 9.51 -13.90 5.55
N GLN A 194 9.90 -13.70 4.30
CA GLN A 194 11.24 -13.30 3.88
C GLN A 194 12.29 -14.23 4.51
N VAL A 195 12.25 -15.49 4.09
CA VAL A 195 13.13 -16.55 4.63
C VAL A 195 14.25 -16.84 3.65
N ASP A 196 15.48 -16.75 4.15
CA ASP A 196 16.67 -17.13 3.38
C ASP A 196 16.79 -18.65 3.28
N ILE A 197 16.88 -19.14 2.05
CA ILE A 197 17.05 -20.57 1.76
C ILE A 197 18.54 -20.85 1.48
N PHE A 198 19.04 -21.91 2.09
CA PHE A 198 20.40 -22.38 1.92
C PHE A 198 20.43 -23.82 1.42
N ALA A 199 21.34 -24.11 0.48
CA ALA A 199 21.67 -25.47 0.05
C ALA A 199 23.19 -25.69 0.18
N ASN A 200 23.60 -26.75 0.87
CA ASN A 200 25.02 -27.04 1.11
C ASN A 200 25.78 -25.82 1.66
N HIS A 201 25.22 -25.15 2.65
CA HIS A 201 25.74 -23.91 3.29
C HIS A 201 25.89 -22.70 2.35
N LYS A 202 25.34 -22.75 1.13
CA LYS A 202 25.36 -21.61 0.20
C LYS A 202 23.96 -21.00 0.15
N PHE A 203 23.89 -19.67 0.21
CA PHE A 203 22.67 -18.91 -0.01
C PHE A 203 22.13 -19.16 -1.41
N VAL A 204 20.84 -19.47 -1.49
CA VAL A 204 20.15 -19.82 -2.74
C VAL A 204 19.18 -18.71 -3.17
N GLY A 205 18.51 -18.12 -2.19
CA GLY A 205 17.55 -17.03 -2.41
C GLY A 205 16.73 -16.78 -1.17
N CYS A 206 16.10 -15.61 -1.11
CA CYS A 206 15.08 -15.26 -0.12
C CYS A 206 13.70 -15.56 -0.72
N VAL A 207 12.76 -16.09 0.07
CA VAL A 207 11.42 -16.47 -0.37
C VAL A 207 10.35 -15.70 0.41
N ASP A 208 9.23 -15.34 -0.24
CA ASP A 208 8.21 -14.48 0.36
C ASP A 208 7.51 -15.12 1.54
N MET A 209 7.11 -16.39 1.40
CA MET A 209 6.39 -17.13 2.42
C MET A 209 6.91 -18.57 2.52
N TYR A 210 7.15 -19.02 3.74
CA TYR A 210 7.74 -20.32 4.02
C TYR A 210 7.00 -21.04 5.15
N TRP A 211 6.74 -22.34 4.97
CA TRP A 211 6.25 -23.23 6.00
C TRP A 211 7.14 -24.47 6.11
N GLU A 212 7.33 -24.94 7.32
CA GLU A 212 7.88 -26.27 7.62
C GLU A 212 6.77 -27.13 8.21
N LEU A 213 6.29 -28.12 7.45
CA LEU A 213 5.12 -28.91 7.74
C LEU A 213 5.46 -30.40 7.72
N CYS A 214 5.59 -31.02 8.91
CA CYS A 214 5.85 -32.45 9.02
C CYS A 214 7.04 -32.94 8.14
N GLY A 215 8.11 -32.14 8.09
CA GLY A 215 9.30 -32.45 7.30
C GLY A 215 9.24 -31.98 5.84
N ARG A 216 8.12 -31.44 5.37
CA ARG A 216 8.01 -30.74 4.06
C ARG A 216 8.38 -29.29 4.22
N LYS A 217 9.14 -28.75 3.29
CA LYS A 217 9.47 -27.32 3.17
C LYS A 217 8.64 -26.73 2.06
N VAL A 218 7.62 -25.96 2.39
CA VAL A 218 6.71 -25.34 1.42
C VAL A 218 7.02 -23.87 1.27
N VAL A 219 7.21 -23.44 0.05
CA VAL A 219 7.49 -22.06 -0.36
C VAL A 219 6.34 -21.55 -1.22
N LEU A 220 5.88 -20.34 -0.94
CA LEU A 220 4.95 -19.62 -1.79
C LEU A 220 5.59 -18.28 -2.18
N GLU A 221 5.80 -18.12 -3.48
CA GLU A 221 6.23 -16.88 -4.11
C GLU A 221 5.02 -16.10 -4.60
N LEU A 222 5.03 -14.80 -4.42
CA LEU A 222 3.93 -13.90 -4.76
C LEU A 222 4.34 -13.02 -5.94
N ASP A 223 3.87 -13.39 -7.12
CA ASP A 223 4.18 -12.64 -8.34
C ASP A 223 3.28 -11.39 -8.45
N GLY A 224 3.87 -10.23 -8.15
CA GLY A 224 3.28 -8.93 -8.51
C GLY A 224 3.15 -8.81 -10.03
N ASN A 225 2.45 -7.77 -10.52
CA ASN A 225 2.27 -7.55 -11.95
C ASN A 225 3.51 -7.92 -12.75
N ILE A 226 3.33 -8.82 -13.72
CA ILE A 226 4.38 -9.24 -14.65
C ILE A 226 4.94 -7.98 -15.33
N LYS A 227 5.97 -7.38 -14.74
CA LYS A 227 6.87 -6.55 -15.52
C LYS A 227 7.46 -7.50 -16.53
N TYR A 228 7.33 -7.20 -17.81
CA TYR A 228 8.02 -7.92 -18.89
C TYR A 228 9.51 -8.00 -18.51
N LYS A 229 9.89 -9.08 -17.84
CA LYS A 229 11.30 -9.36 -17.55
C LYS A 229 11.95 -9.70 -18.86
N MET A 230 13.00 -9.01 -19.24
CA MET A 230 13.79 -9.33 -20.41
C MET A 230 14.49 -10.68 -20.22
N GLY A 231 14.81 -11.37 -21.32
CA GLY A 231 15.20 -12.80 -21.33
C GLY A 231 16.26 -13.24 -20.29
N ASP A 232 17.24 -12.39 -19.97
CA ASP A 232 18.29 -12.73 -18.99
C ASP A 232 17.76 -12.77 -17.55
N ASP A 233 16.83 -11.88 -17.20
CA ASP A 233 16.19 -11.87 -15.88
C ASP A 233 15.31 -13.10 -15.66
N LEU A 234 14.64 -13.58 -16.72
CA LEU A 234 13.81 -14.79 -16.67
C LEU A 234 14.67 -16.05 -16.46
N LEU A 235 15.84 -16.12 -17.10
CA LEU A 235 16.76 -17.25 -16.92
C LEU A 235 17.36 -17.27 -15.52
N ALA A 236 17.71 -16.11 -14.97
CA ALA A 236 18.20 -15.98 -13.61
C ALA A 236 17.15 -16.43 -12.59
N GLU A 237 15.89 -16.03 -12.77
CA GLU A 237 14.80 -16.41 -11.91
C GLU A 237 14.50 -17.92 -11.96
N LYS A 238 14.46 -18.52 -13.14
CA LYS A 238 14.32 -19.98 -13.29
C LYS A 238 15.47 -20.73 -12.61
N ARG A 239 16.72 -20.22 -12.70
CA ARG A 239 17.85 -20.81 -12.01
C ARG A 239 17.70 -20.71 -10.49
N ARG A 240 17.24 -19.56 -9.97
CA ARG A 240 16.95 -19.37 -8.54
C ARG A 240 15.91 -20.36 -8.06
N GLU A 241 14.78 -20.47 -8.74
CA GLU A 241 13.69 -21.40 -8.39
C GLU A 241 14.18 -22.86 -8.41
N ASN A 242 14.91 -23.27 -9.46
CA ASN A 242 15.47 -24.62 -9.54
C ASN A 242 16.42 -24.92 -8.36
N ASN A 243 17.20 -23.94 -7.91
CA ASN A 243 18.08 -24.10 -6.77
C ASN A 243 17.31 -24.23 -5.46
N ILE A 244 16.23 -23.46 -5.29
CA ILE A 244 15.30 -23.57 -4.13
C ILE A 244 14.67 -24.98 -4.10
N ARG A 245 14.20 -25.50 -5.24
CA ARG A 245 13.68 -26.88 -5.35
C ARG A 245 14.75 -27.94 -5.02
N ARG A 246 16.00 -27.75 -5.47
CA ARG A 246 17.13 -28.63 -5.12
C ARG A 246 17.50 -28.57 -3.65
N ALA A 247 17.17 -27.49 -2.94
CA ALA A 247 17.30 -27.39 -1.48
C ALA A 247 16.22 -28.16 -0.72
N GLY A 248 15.32 -28.88 -1.43
CA GLY A 248 14.26 -29.69 -0.87
C GLY A 248 12.96 -28.92 -0.60
N CYS A 249 12.78 -27.76 -1.22
CA CYS A 249 11.56 -26.97 -1.08
C CYS A 249 10.55 -27.30 -2.21
N GLU A 250 9.30 -27.39 -1.84
CA GLU A 250 8.17 -27.38 -2.78
C GLU A 250 7.80 -25.92 -3.05
N VAL A 251 7.91 -25.47 -4.29
CA VAL A 251 7.69 -24.05 -4.65
C VAL A 251 6.37 -23.90 -5.39
N PHE A 252 5.52 -23.06 -4.87
CA PHE A 252 4.25 -22.64 -5.43
C PHE A 252 4.28 -21.15 -5.73
N ARG A 253 3.41 -20.69 -6.62
CA ARG A 253 3.28 -19.25 -6.99
C ARG A 253 1.84 -18.83 -6.95
N SER A 254 1.60 -17.57 -6.62
CA SER A 254 0.27 -16.97 -6.70
C SER A 254 0.35 -15.51 -7.12
N GLU A 255 -0.70 -15.07 -7.81
CA GLU A 255 -0.84 -13.72 -8.35
C GLU A 255 -1.99 -12.94 -7.71
N TRP A 256 -2.08 -11.64 -8.00
CA TRP A 256 -3.13 -10.75 -7.48
C TRP A 256 -4.56 -11.27 -7.66
N ASN A 257 -4.87 -11.84 -8.82
CA ASN A 257 -6.22 -12.29 -9.12
C ASN A 257 -6.61 -13.49 -8.26
N GLU A 258 -5.71 -14.44 -8.07
CA GLU A 258 -5.91 -15.62 -7.24
C GLU A 258 -6.08 -15.24 -5.77
N VAL A 259 -5.22 -14.35 -5.24
CA VAL A 259 -5.31 -13.87 -3.85
C VAL A 259 -6.65 -13.18 -3.58
N LYS A 260 -7.25 -12.50 -4.57
CA LYS A 260 -8.52 -11.80 -4.45
C LYS A 260 -9.76 -12.66 -4.71
N SER A 261 -9.67 -13.69 -5.55
CA SER A 261 -10.83 -14.48 -6.00
C SER A 261 -11.26 -15.56 -5.02
N GLY A 262 -10.45 -15.87 -4.01
CA GLY A 262 -10.68 -17.01 -3.12
C GLY A 262 -10.07 -18.33 -3.63
N GLU A 263 -9.61 -18.40 -4.88
CA GLU A 263 -8.84 -19.53 -5.43
C GLU A 263 -7.57 -19.78 -4.63
N PHE A 264 -7.02 -18.71 -4.06
CA PHE A 264 -5.88 -18.76 -3.16
C PHE A 264 -6.11 -19.70 -1.96
N ALA A 265 -7.27 -19.59 -1.30
CA ALA A 265 -7.59 -20.47 -0.18
C ALA A 265 -7.72 -21.94 -0.61
N HIS A 266 -8.30 -22.20 -1.77
CA HIS A 266 -8.42 -23.55 -2.34
C HIS A 266 -7.05 -24.14 -2.67
N MET A 267 -6.19 -23.38 -3.34
CA MET A 267 -4.82 -23.77 -3.63
C MET A 267 -4.07 -24.16 -2.34
N LEU A 268 -4.20 -23.39 -1.28
CA LEU A 268 -3.54 -23.69 0.01
C LEU A 268 -4.07 -24.98 0.66
N GLU A 269 -5.35 -25.30 0.52
CA GLU A 269 -5.93 -26.56 0.96
C GLU A 269 -5.39 -27.74 0.16
N GLU A 270 -5.28 -27.62 -1.16
CA GLU A 270 -4.68 -28.64 -2.04
C GLU A 270 -3.21 -28.90 -1.74
N ILE A 271 -2.44 -27.84 -1.45
CA ILE A 271 -1.03 -27.93 -1.00
C ILE A 271 -0.94 -28.64 0.36
N GLY A 272 -2.01 -28.60 1.15
CA GLY A 272 -2.06 -29.18 2.49
C GLY A 272 -1.56 -28.25 3.59
N ILE A 273 -1.70 -26.92 3.41
CA ILE A 273 -1.42 -25.97 4.48
C ILE A 273 -2.52 -26.10 5.55
N PRO A 274 -2.17 -26.42 6.82
CA PRO A 274 -3.18 -26.71 7.83
C PRO A 274 -3.90 -25.44 8.31
N LYS A 275 -5.15 -25.62 8.76
CA LYS A 275 -5.88 -24.59 9.52
C LYS A 275 -5.35 -24.53 10.95
N ARG A 276 -5.37 -23.34 11.56
CA ARG A 276 -5.02 -23.14 12.97
C ARG A 276 -6.07 -23.80 13.87
N ARG A 277 -5.64 -24.51 14.89
CA ARG A 277 -6.55 -25.17 15.87
C ARG A 277 -7.31 -24.17 16.73
N HIS A 278 -6.73 -22.99 17.00
CA HIS A 278 -7.35 -21.90 17.76
C HIS A 278 -7.25 -20.58 17.03
N PHE A 279 -8.35 -19.90 16.89
CA PHE A 279 -8.42 -18.59 16.23
C PHE A 279 -8.04 -17.49 17.24
N VAL A 280 -6.88 -16.92 17.11
CA VAL A 280 -6.40 -15.84 17.99
C VAL A 280 -6.88 -14.50 17.46
N GLY A 281 -8.14 -14.13 17.78
CA GLY A 281 -8.73 -12.85 17.44
C GLY A 281 -9.17 -12.70 15.98
N THR A 282 -9.97 -11.69 15.69
CA THR A 282 -10.39 -11.35 14.32
C THR A 282 -9.64 -10.10 13.83
N PHE A 283 -9.24 -10.10 12.56
CA PHE A 283 -8.73 -8.87 11.92
C PHE A 283 -9.80 -7.76 12.04
N PRO A 284 -9.43 -6.51 12.28
CA PRO A 284 -10.37 -5.38 12.37
C PRO A 284 -11.27 -5.29 11.13
N LYS A 285 -12.57 -5.08 11.39
CA LYS A 285 -13.55 -4.71 10.36
C LYS A 285 -13.66 -3.20 10.27
#